data_7c9382515f12599ee0a763351a78b473
#
_entry.id   7c9382515f12599ee0a763351a78b473
#
_cell.length_a   1.000
_cell.length_b   1.000
_cell.length_c   1.000
_cell.angle_alpha   90.00
_cell.angle_beta   90.00
_cell.angle_gamma   90.00
#
_symmetry.space_group_name_H-M   'P 1'
#
loop_
_entity.id
_entity.type
_entity.pdbx_description
1 polymer ?
#
loop_
_entity_poly.entity_id
_entity_poly.type
_entity_poly.pdbx_seq_one_letter_code
_entity_poly.pdbx_strand_id
1 'polypeptide(L)'
;MDIVMTLEPHGWLDILVQPDQGEPIEIPVSFLSDAVDEIACRIVALHKGVTEVTMTMQTEPGEYRFWIKKRSQVIVQFMVYEMSDNFSPKAVTEGRLLMSEELTLVKLTKLFYRELSKLKEMGPEEYHKRWSFEFPLNAYERIGRVVQIR
;
A
#
# COMPACT_ATOMS: atom_id res chain seq x y z
N MET A 1 -7.34 -11.74 4.93
CA MET A 1 -6.38 -10.63 5.11
C MET A 1 -7.11 -9.31 5.28
N ASP A 2 -6.61 -8.44 6.11
CA ASP A 2 -7.12 -7.07 6.21
C ASP A 2 -5.96 -6.08 6.23
N ILE A 3 -6.22 -4.83 5.84
CA ILE A 3 -5.25 -3.75 5.82
C ILE A 3 -5.92 -2.52 6.42
N VAL A 4 -5.27 -1.89 7.39
CA VAL A 4 -5.77 -0.66 8.01
C VAL A 4 -4.68 0.40 7.93
N MET A 5 -5.03 1.58 7.42
CA MET A 5 -4.12 2.70 7.29
C MET A 5 -4.61 3.86 8.16
N THR A 6 -3.75 4.35 9.04
CA THR A 6 -4.08 5.45 9.95
C THR A 6 -3.03 6.55 9.82
N LEU A 7 -3.46 7.73 9.39
CA LEU A 7 -2.56 8.87 9.22
C LEU A 7 -2.47 9.66 10.53
N GLU A 8 -1.31 9.60 11.17
CA GLU A 8 -1.05 10.27 12.42
C GLU A 8 -0.73 11.76 12.21
N PRO A 9 -0.82 12.60 13.26
CA PRO A 9 -0.67 14.05 13.10
C PRO A 9 0.68 14.56 12.61
N HIS A 10 1.75 13.80 12.71
CA HIS A 10 3.11 14.31 12.52
C HIS A 10 3.90 13.63 11.42
N GLY A 11 3.25 13.29 10.31
CA GLY A 11 3.94 12.74 9.14
C GLY A 11 4.21 11.25 9.20
N TRP A 12 3.44 10.52 9.98
CA TRP A 12 3.51 9.07 10.07
C TRP A 12 2.21 8.44 9.60
N LEU A 13 2.34 7.42 8.76
CA LEU A 13 1.21 6.61 8.31
C LEU A 13 1.40 5.21 8.88
N ASP A 14 0.54 4.84 9.83
CA ASP A 14 0.58 3.49 10.39
C ASP A 14 -0.20 2.55 9.48
N ILE A 15 0.47 1.54 8.95
CA ILE A 15 -0.17 0.51 8.15
C ILE A 15 -0.14 -0.79 8.94
N LEU A 16 -1.32 -1.32 9.21
CA LEU A 16 -1.48 -2.62 9.86
C LEU A 16 -1.94 -3.61 8.80
N VAL A 17 -1.13 -4.65 8.58
CA VAL A 17 -1.49 -5.76 7.71
C VAL A 17 -1.80 -6.96 8.59
N GLN A 18 -3.03 -7.46 8.49
CA GLN A 18 -3.48 -8.62 9.26
C GLN A 18 -3.63 -9.81 8.33
N PRO A 19 -2.69 -10.77 8.37
CA PRO A 19 -2.83 -12.00 7.59
C PRO A 19 -4.03 -12.83 8.07
N ASP A 20 -4.56 -13.71 7.22
CA ASP A 20 -5.58 -14.67 7.65
C ASP A 20 -5.04 -15.59 8.73
N GLN A 21 -3.76 -15.95 8.61
CA GLN A 21 -3.05 -16.73 9.62
C GLN A 21 -1.70 -16.09 9.89
N GLY A 22 -1.36 -15.97 11.16
CA GLY A 22 -0.10 -15.39 11.58
C GLY A 22 -0.28 -14.07 12.30
N GLU A 23 0.85 -13.50 12.70
CA GLU A 23 0.88 -12.27 13.48
C GLU A 23 0.58 -11.04 12.63
N PRO A 24 -0.08 -10.03 13.20
CA PRO A 24 -0.25 -8.76 12.50
C PRO A 24 1.11 -8.09 12.28
N ILE A 25 1.22 -7.38 11.16
CA ILE A 25 2.44 -6.64 10.80
C ILE A 25 2.12 -5.15 10.90
N GLU A 26 2.83 -4.45 11.78
CA GLU A 26 2.68 -3.00 11.95
C GLU A 26 3.84 -2.31 11.25
N ILE A 27 3.53 -1.37 10.36
CA ILE A 27 4.52 -0.65 9.58
C ILE A 27 4.34 0.85 9.80
N PRO A 28 5.25 1.50 10.57
CA PRO A 28 5.21 2.96 10.74
C PRO A 28 5.89 3.63 9.55
N VAL A 29 5.11 4.03 8.57
CA VAL A 29 5.61 4.63 7.33
C VAL A 29 5.84 6.12 7.51
N SER A 30 7.05 6.59 7.20
CA SER A 30 7.37 8.00 7.28
C SER A 30 7.09 8.71 5.96
N PHE A 31 7.01 10.04 6.02
CA PHE A 31 6.80 10.88 4.84
C PHE A 31 8.07 11.13 4.01
N LEU A 32 9.12 10.33 4.21
CA LEU A 32 10.32 10.41 3.37
C LEU A 32 10.02 10.17 1.90
N SER A 33 8.95 9.45 1.62
CA SER A 33 8.41 9.32 0.27
C SER A 33 6.89 9.32 0.37
N ASP A 34 6.20 9.56 -0.75
CA ASP A 34 4.75 9.58 -0.77
C ASP A 34 4.20 8.18 -0.98
N ALA A 35 4.13 7.40 0.11
CA ALA A 35 3.63 6.04 0.07
C ALA A 35 2.16 5.97 -0.34
N VAL A 36 1.35 6.95 0.02
CA VAL A 36 -0.08 6.96 -0.33
C VAL A 36 -0.26 7.07 -1.84
N ASP A 37 0.46 7.98 -2.48
CA ASP A 37 0.42 8.11 -3.94
C ASP A 37 0.95 6.85 -4.62
N GLU A 38 2.04 6.29 -4.11
CA GLU A 38 2.60 5.06 -4.66
C GLU A 38 1.60 3.91 -4.61
N ILE A 39 0.95 3.70 -3.47
CA ILE A 39 -0.08 2.68 -3.33
C ILE A 39 -1.18 2.88 -4.38
N ALA A 40 -1.73 4.08 -4.46
CA ALA A 40 -2.83 4.37 -5.38
C ALA A 40 -2.40 4.14 -6.84
N CYS A 41 -1.24 4.64 -7.24
CA CYS A 41 -0.76 4.52 -8.62
C CYS A 41 -0.42 3.08 -8.99
N ARG A 42 0.14 2.29 -8.06
CA ARG A 42 0.45 0.89 -8.34
C ARG A 42 -0.80 0.03 -8.49
N ILE A 43 -1.83 0.31 -7.69
CA ILE A 43 -3.12 -0.39 -7.85
C ILE A 43 -3.72 -0.09 -9.23
N VAL A 44 -3.71 1.18 -9.66
CA VAL A 44 -4.16 1.55 -11.00
C VAL A 44 -3.36 0.79 -12.06
N ALA A 45 -2.04 0.70 -11.93
CA ALA A 45 -1.19 0.00 -12.88
C ALA A 45 -1.56 -1.48 -13.02
N LEU A 46 -1.87 -2.15 -11.91
CA LEU A 46 -2.31 -3.55 -11.95
C LEU A 46 -3.59 -3.72 -12.76
N HIS A 47 -4.52 -2.77 -12.65
CA HIS A 47 -5.76 -2.80 -13.43
C HIS A 47 -5.57 -2.42 -14.89
N LYS A 48 -4.43 -1.83 -15.25
CA LYS A 48 -4.09 -1.49 -16.63
C LYS A 48 -3.26 -2.56 -17.34
N GLY A 49 -3.03 -3.70 -16.69
CA GLY A 49 -2.36 -4.84 -17.31
C GLY A 49 -0.93 -5.09 -16.86
N VAL A 50 -0.40 -4.28 -15.94
CA VAL A 50 0.92 -4.56 -15.34
C VAL A 50 0.82 -5.85 -14.54
N THR A 51 1.81 -6.74 -14.68
CA THR A 51 1.76 -8.08 -14.09
C THR A 51 2.28 -8.14 -12.66
N GLU A 52 3.13 -7.20 -12.26
CA GLU A 52 3.58 -7.11 -10.87
C GLU A 52 4.00 -5.68 -10.53
N VAL A 53 3.87 -5.34 -9.26
CA VAL A 53 4.29 -4.04 -8.74
C VAL A 53 4.96 -4.22 -7.38
N THR A 54 5.84 -3.28 -7.04
CA THR A 54 6.45 -3.18 -5.72
C THR A 54 6.13 -1.80 -5.16
N MET A 55 5.71 -1.76 -3.89
CA MET A 55 5.43 -0.53 -3.18
C MET A 55 6.39 -0.41 -2.01
N THR A 56 7.12 0.71 -1.92
CA THR A 56 8.11 0.94 -0.88
C THR A 56 7.51 1.74 0.26
N MET A 57 7.62 1.19 1.47
CA MET A 57 7.15 1.81 2.71
C MET A 57 8.37 2.18 3.53
N GLN A 58 8.76 3.47 3.50
CA GLN A 58 9.94 3.95 4.22
C GLN A 58 9.66 4.03 5.71
N THR A 59 10.52 3.42 6.50
CA THR A 59 10.53 3.59 7.95
C THR A 59 11.85 4.29 8.34
N GLU A 60 12.00 4.70 9.58
CA GLU A 60 13.21 5.41 10.01
C GLU A 60 13.79 4.72 11.25
N PRO A 61 14.83 3.85 11.09
CA PRO A 61 15.48 3.40 9.85
C PRO A 61 14.77 2.21 9.20
N GLY A 62 15.22 1.86 7.98
CA GLY A 62 14.76 0.67 7.28
C GLY A 62 13.58 0.94 6.36
N GLU A 63 13.07 -0.12 5.77
CA GLU A 63 11.89 -0.05 4.92
C GLU A 63 11.21 -1.41 4.86
N TYR A 64 9.92 -1.36 4.51
CA TYR A 64 9.14 -2.55 4.15
C TYR A 64 8.74 -2.41 2.70
N ARG A 65 8.48 -3.51 2.03
CA ARG A 65 7.96 -3.51 0.66
C ARG A 65 6.79 -4.44 0.53
N PHE A 66 5.76 -3.96 -0.17
CA PHE A 66 4.66 -4.80 -0.63
C PHE A 66 4.99 -5.21 -2.05
N TRP A 67 5.00 -6.51 -2.32
CA TRP A 67 5.20 -7.06 -3.65
C TRP A 67 3.92 -7.78 -4.05
N ILE A 68 3.30 -7.32 -5.14
CA ILE A 68 2.03 -7.86 -5.63
C ILE A 68 2.29 -8.43 -7.01
N LYS A 69 2.06 -9.73 -7.15
CA LYS A 69 2.27 -10.46 -8.42
C LYS A 69 0.98 -11.09 -8.88
N LYS A 70 0.61 -10.88 -10.14
CA LYS A 70 -0.53 -11.58 -10.71
C LYS A 70 -0.19 -13.05 -10.92
N ARG A 71 -1.05 -13.93 -10.43
CA ARG A 71 -1.00 -15.36 -10.70
C ARG A 71 -1.90 -15.71 -11.89
N SER A 72 -2.94 -14.91 -12.10
CA SER A 72 -3.86 -14.99 -13.23
C SER A 72 -4.46 -13.60 -13.45
N GLN A 73 -5.44 -13.50 -14.32
CA GLN A 73 -6.15 -12.23 -14.51
C GLN A 73 -6.94 -11.81 -13.28
N VAL A 74 -7.27 -12.74 -12.41
CA VAL A 74 -8.17 -12.53 -11.28
C VAL A 74 -7.44 -12.61 -9.93
N ILE A 75 -6.42 -13.47 -9.83
CA ILE A 75 -5.74 -13.78 -8.56
C ILE A 75 -4.39 -13.09 -8.51
N VAL A 76 -4.10 -12.48 -7.36
CA VAL A 76 -2.78 -11.91 -7.07
C VAL A 76 -2.18 -12.58 -5.83
N GLN A 77 -0.86 -12.55 -5.77
CA GLN A 77 -0.10 -12.90 -4.58
C GLN A 77 0.39 -11.60 -3.95
N PHE A 78 0.01 -11.38 -2.70
CA PHE A 78 0.41 -10.21 -1.94
C PHE A 78 1.45 -10.63 -0.90
N MET A 79 2.63 -9.99 -0.96
CA MET A 79 3.76 -10.32 -0.10
C MET A 79 4.25 -9.07 0.62
N VAL A 80 4.63 -9.24 1.89
CA VAL A 80 5.24 -8.17 2.67
C VAL A 80 6.66 -8.59 3.03
N TYR A 81 7.63 -7.74 2.66
CA TYR A 81 9.05 -7.94 2.97
C TYR A 81 9.55 -6.83 3.88
N GLU A 82 10.38 -7.21 4.84
CA GLU A 82 11.14 -6.25 5.66
C GLU A 82 12.56 -6.20 5.13
N MET A 83 13.01 -4.99 4.76
CA MET A 83 14.36 -4.78 4.25
C MET A 83 15.27 -4.36 5.40
N SER A 84 16.55 -4.76 5.35
CA SER A 84 17.48 -4.53 6.44
C SER A 84 17.84 -3.05 6.63
N ASP A 85 17.83 -2.27 5.54
CA ASP A 85 18.07 -0.83 5.57
C ASP A 85 17.48 -0.18 4.33
N ASN A 86 17.50 1.16 4.29
CA ASN A 86 17.01 1.94 3.16
C ASN A 86 18.10 2.80 2.51
N PHE A 87 19.36 2.51 2.79
CA PHE A 87 20.49 3.28 2.25
C PHE A 87 20.99 2.74 0.92
N SER A 88 20.82 1.45 0.66
CA SER A 88 21.28 0.80 -0.57
C SER A 88 20.12 0.20 -1.32
N PRO A 89 19.99 0.45 -2.64
CA PRO A 89 18.98 -0.23 -3.44
C PRO A 89 19.21 -1.74 -3.39
N LYS A 90 18.15 -2.49 -3.07
CA LYS A 90 18.19 -3.95 -3.02
C LYS A 90 16.99 -4.52 -3.73
N ALA A 91 17.15 -5.73 -4.30
CA ALA A 91 16.01 -6.46 -4.81
C ALA A 91 15.08 -6.82 -3.65
N VAL A 92 13.78 -6.85 -3.89
CA VAL A 92 12.81 -7.17 -2.84
C VAL A 92 13.08 -8.53 -2.20
N THR A 93 13.58 -9.49 -2.98
CA THR A 93 13.92 -10.84 -2.51
C THR A 93 15.11 -10.89 -1.56
N GLU A 94 15.88 -9.81 -1.42
CA GLU A 94 16.97 -9.73 -0.45
C GLU A 94 16.49 -9.41 0.96
N GLY A 95 15.21 -9.03 1.09
CA GLY A 95 14.61 -8.80 2.39
C GLY A 95 14.08 -10.07 3.03
N ARG A 96 13.50 -9.92 4.21
CA ARG A 96 12.87 -11.00 4.94
C ARG A 96 11.38 -11.04 4.64
N LEU A 97 10.90 -12.16 4.12
CA LEU A 97 9.48 -12.35 3.85
C LEU A 97 8.73 -12.51 5.17
N LEU A 98 7.77 -11.64 5.42
CA LEU A 98 6.94 -11.66 6.63
C LEU A 98 5.62 -12.36 6.40
N MET A 99 5.02 -12.21 5.21
CA MET A 99 3.79 -12.90 4.85
C MET A 99 3.64 -13.02 3.35
N SER A 100 2.86 -14.00 2.91
CA SER A 100 2.49 -14.17 1.51
C SER A 100 1.10 -14.80 1.48
N GLU A 101 0.15 -14.13 0.81
CA GLU A 101 -1.20 -14.63 0.66
C GLU A 101 -1.70 -14.41 -0.77
N GLU A 102 -2.54 -15.33 -1.22
CA GLU A 102 -3.26 -15.17 -2.47
C GLU A 102 -4.67 -14.67 -2.19
N LEU A 103 -5.13 -13.72 -3.00
CA LEU A 103 -6.49 -13.21 -2.95
C LEU A 103 -6.83 -12.66 -4.34
N THR A 104 -8.11 -12.31 -4.52
CA THR A 104 -8.49 -11.71 -5.81
C THR A 104 -7.97 -10.26 -5.88
N LEU A 105 -7.63 -9.83 -7.08
CA LEU A 105 -7.23 -8.43 -7.30
C LEU A 105 -8.33 -7.48 -6.88
N VAL A 106 -9.59 -7.84 -7.12
CA VAL A 106 -10.75 -7.03 -6.72
C VAL A 106 -10.80 -6.86 -5.20
N LYS A 107 -10.60 -7.95 -4.45
CA LYS A 107 -10.60 -7.89 -2.99
C LYS A 107 -9.47 -7.01 -2.46
N LEU A 108 -8.27 -7.17 -2.99
CA LEU A 108 -7.13 -6.34 -2.59
C LEU A 108 -7.39 -4.87 -2.91
N THR A 109 -7.93 -4.60 -4.09
CA THR A 109 -8.27 -3.23 -4.51
C THR A 109 -9.28 -2.61 -3.57
N LYS A 110 -10.32 -3.36 -3.18
CA LYS A 110 -11.34 -2.86 -2.26
C LYS A 110 -10.77 -2.56 -0.87
N LEU A 111 -9.84 -3.37 -0.38
CA LEU A 111 -9.18 -3.11 0.89
C LEU A 111 -8.44 -1.77 0.85
N PHE A 112 -7.62 -1.54 -0.17
CA PHE A 112 -6.91 -0.27 -0.29
C PHE A 112 -7.85 0.89 -0.57
N TYR A 113 -8.87 0.70 -1.40
CA TYR A 113 -9.84 1.76 -1.69
C TYR A 113 -10.55 2.24 -0.42
N ARG A 114 -10.96 1.31 0.42
CA ARG A 114 -11.59 1.65 1.70
C ARG A 114 -10.67 2.53 2.56
N GLU A 115 -9.39 2.17 2.64
CA GLU A 115 -8.43 2.92 3.45
C GLU A 115 -8.08 4.27 2.83
N LEU A 116 -7.93 4.33 1.51
CA LEU A 116 -7.73 5.60 0.80
C LEU A 116 -8.95 6.53 0.98
N SER A 117 -10.15 5.97 0.99
CA SER A 117 -11.37 6.75 1.19
C SER A 117 -11.39 7.42 2.56
N LYS A 118 -10.92 6.74 3.60
CA LYS A 118 -10.79 7.33 4.94
C LYS A 118 -9.85 8.54 4.93
N LEU A 119 -8.73 8.41 4.22
CA LEU A 119 -7.77 9.51 4.12
C LEU A 119 -8.35 10.69 3.33
N LYS A 120 -9.09 10.40 2.26
CA LYS A 120 -9.76 11.45 1.47
C LYS A 120 -10.80 12.19 2.31
N GLU A 121 -11.57 11.47 3.13
CA GLU A 121 -12.62 12.06 3.96
C GLU A 121 -12.07 13.00 5.04
N MET A 122 -10.80 12.90 5.36
CA MET A 122 -10.14 13.81 6.28
C MET A 122 -10.16 15.26 5.76
N GLY A 123 -10.25 15.44 4.44
CA GLY A 123 -10.21 16.74 3.79
C GLY A 123 -8.81 17.10 3.33
N PRO A 124 -8.69 17.86 2.23
CA PRO A 124 -7.36 18.12 1.63
C PRO A 124 -6.43 18.93 2.53
N GLU A 125 -6.95 19.85 3.33
CA GLU A 125 -6.11 20.66 4.21
C GLU A 125 -5.53 19.84 5.35
N GLU A 126 -6.37 19.07 6.05
CA GLU A 126 -5.92 18.24 7.18
C GLU A 126 -4.98 17.13 6.68
N TYR A 127 -5.29 16.51 5.55
CA TYR A 127 -4.44 15.50 4.95
C TYR A 127 -3.05 16.07 4.64
N HIS A 128 -3.00 17.22 3.97
CA HIS A 128 -1.73 17.87 3.62
C HIS A 128 -0.94 18.25 4.86
N LYS A 129 -1.62 18.77 5.88
CA LYS A 129 -0.99 19.15 7.14
C LYS A 129 -0.30 17.96 7.82
N ARG A 130 -0.93 16.79 7.78
CA ARG A 130 -0.37 15.58 8.41
C ARG A 130 0.68 14.88 7.57
N TRP A 131 0.50 14.82 6.24
CA TRP A 131 1.32 14.00 5.36
C TRP A 131 2.33 14.78 4.53
N SER A 132 2.11 16.06 4.31
CA SER A 132 2.98 16.99 3.55
C SER A 132 2.92 16.81 2.03
N PHE A 133 2.04 15.95 1.54
CA PHE A 133 1.78 15.75 0.10
C PHE A 133 0.30 15.95 -0.17
N GLU A 134 -0.05 16.18 -1.42
CA GLU A 134 -1.45 16.24 -1.81
C GLU A 134 -2.02 14.83 -1.94
N PHE A 135 -3.30 14.68 -1.64
CA PHE A 135 -3.99 13.40 -1.80
C PHE A 135 -4.01 13.01 -3.29
N PRO A 136 -3.72 11.74 -3.64
CA PRO A 136 -3.70 11.29 -5.05
C PRO A 136 -5.12 11.11 -5.61
N LEU A 137 -5.82 12.22 -5.83
CA LEU A 137 -7.24 12.20 -6.19
C LEU A 137 -7.50 11.52 -7.53
N ASN A 138 -6.66 11.78 -8.54
CA ASN A 138 -6.85 11.19 -9.86
C ASN A 138 -6.78 9.66 -9.82
N ALA A 139 -5.73 9.12 -9.19
CA ALA A 139 -5.59 7.68 -9.04
C ALA A 139 -6.73 7.10 -8.20
N TYR A 140 -7.09 7.78 -7.12
CA TYR A 140 -8.20 7.36 -6.26
C TYR A 140 -9.51 7.23 -7.05
N GLU A 141 -9.83 8.23 -7.87
CA GLU A 141 -11.05 8.20 -8.69
C GLU A 141 -11.03 7.06 -9.70
N ARG A 142 -9.86 6.76 -10.28
CA ARG A 142 -9.72 5.63 -11.20
C ARG A 142 -9.98 4.31 -10.48
N ILE A 143 -9.44 4.14 -9.27
CA ILE A 143 -9.69 2.95 -8.46
C ILE A 143 -11.19 2.86 -8.15
N GLY A 144 -11.82 3.96 -7.80
CA GLY A 144 -13.25 4.00 -7.50
C GLY A 144 -14.11 3.51 -8.65
N ARG A 145 -13.76 3.89 -9.88
CA ARG A 145 -14.47 3.41 -11.07
C ARG A 145 -14.37 1.91 -11.23
N VAL A 146 -13.19 1.35 -10.99
CA VAL A 146 -12.98 -0.11 -11.06
C VAL A 146 -13.80 -0.83 -9.99
N VAL A 147 -13.80 -0.33 -8.77
CA VAL A 147 -14.53 -0.93 -7.64
C VAL A 147 -16.04 -0.88 -7.87
N GLN A 148 -16.57 0.22 -8.43
CA GLN A 148 -18.00 0.39 -8.68
C GLN A 148 -18.52 -0.54 -9.78
N ILE A 149 -17.69 -0.86 -10.78
CA ILE A 149 -18.07 -1.74 -11.88
C ILE A 149 -18.18 -3.20 -11.41
N ARG A 150 -17.47 -3.54 -10.36
CA ARG A 150 -17.36 -4.91 -9.84
C ARG A 150 -17.98 -5.05 -8.45
#